data_cbfc78e402ce86cbf197941270542182
#
_entry.id   cbfc78e402ce86cbf197941270542182
#
_cell.length_a   1.000
_cell.length_b   1.000
_cell.length_c   1.000
_cell.angle_alpha   90.00
_cell.angle_beta   90.00
_cell.angle_gamma   90.00
#
_symmetry.space_group_name_H-M   'P 1'
#
loop_
_entity.id
_entity.type
_entity.pdbx_description
1 polymer ?
#
loop_
_entity_poly.entity_id
_entity_poly.type
_entity_poly.pdbx_seq_one_letter_code
_entity_poly.pdbx_strand_id
1 'polypeptide(L)'
;MIIFLPAVDIGNLLSDDPEDLATTIQLIIMLTILSLAPAILILMTCFTRIVVVLSFVRMGIATQQMPPNQVLISLALFLTFFIMAPVFSQINDEALTPLFEGEITQEEAFQEAASPIKEFMAQHTREKDLALFMGYAGLERPESLDDVPLTALIPAFAISELKTAFQIGFLIFCPFFSH
;
A
#
# COMPACT_ATOMS: atom_id res chain seq x y z
N MET A 1 23.06 -16.64 19.43
CA MET A 1 23.61 -15.48 18.70
C MET A 1 22.78 -14.28 19.12
N ILE A 2 23.25 -13.56 20.15
CA ILE A 2 22.56 -12.40 20.75
C ILE A 2 22.79 -11.23 19.80
N ILE A 3 21.73 -10.76 19.16
CA ILE A 3 21.73 -9.55 18.36
C ILE A 3 21.94 -8.39 19.35
N PHE A 4 23.13 -7.81 19.33
CA PHE A 4 23.45 -6.58 20.03
C PHE A 4 22.67 -5.45 19.33
N LEU A 5 21.44 -5.18 19.79
CA LEU A 5 20.81 -3.89 19.51
C LEU A 5 21.66 -2.84 20.22
N PRO A 6 22.18 -1.81 19.51
CA PRO A 6 22.78 -0.68 20.18
C PRO A 6 21.71 -0.10 21.10
N ALA A 7 22.01 -0.06 22.38
CA ALA A 7 21.16 0.62 23.35
C ALA A 7 21.09 2.09 22.90
N VAL A 8 19.94 2.48 22.37
CA VAL A 8 19.63 3.88 22.11
C VAL A 8 19.60 4.53 23.48
N ASP A 9 20.62 5.32 23.77
CA ASP A 9 20.75 6.02 25.04
C ASP A 9 19.66 7.10 25.09
N ILE A 10 18.55 6.76 25.73
CA ILE A 10 17.36 7.64 25.87
C ILE A 10 17.75 8.95 26.58
N GLY A 11 18.85 8.97 27.31
CA GLY A 11 19.39 10.18 27.96
C GLY A 11 19.81 11.26 26.96
N ASN A 12 20.30 10.90 25.78
CA ASN A 12 20.68 11.84 24.75
C ASN A 12 19.48 12.35 23.92
N LEU A 13 18.33 11.68 24.01
CA LEU A 13 17.10 12.13 23.34
C LEU A 13 16.45 13.35 24.00
N LEU A 14 16.91 13.73 25.19
CA LEU A 14 16.40 14.86 25.98
C LEU A 14 17.44 15.98 26.14
N SER A 15 18.51 15.97 25.32
CA SER A 15 19.48 17.06 25.31
C SER A 15 18.84 18.32 24.69
N ASP A 16 19.08 19.47 25.32
CA ASP A 16 18.62 20.78 24.82
C ASP A 16 19.47 21.29 23.63
N ASP A 17 20.33 20.45 23.06
CA ASP A 17 21.16 20.82 21.91
C ASP A 17 20.34 20.72 20.62
N PRO A 18 20.25 21.82 19.81
CA PRO A 18 19.44 21.84 18.59
C PRO A 18 19.78 20.75 17.56
N GLU A 19 21.06 20.31 17.49
CA GLU A 19 21.50 19.27 16.56
C GLU A 19 21.01 17.87 17.02
N ASP A 20 21.02 17.61 18.30
CA ASP A 20 20.52 16.36 18.90
C ASP A 20 18.98 16.27 18.78
N LEU A 21 18.27 17.39 18.96
CA LEU A 21 16.83 17.46 18.77
C LEU A 21 16.43 17.20 17.32
N ALA A 22 17.15 17.77 16.34
CA ALA A 22 16.88 17.51 14.93
C ALA A 22 17.06 16.03 14.56
N THR A 23 18.13 15.41 15.05
CA THR A 23 18.41 13.97 14.85
C THR A 23 17.34 13.11 15.49
N THR A 24 16.91 13.46 16.71
CA THR A 24 15.85 12.75 17.44
C THR A 24 14.53 12.80 16.69
N ILE A 25 14.13 13.98 16.23
CA ILE A 25 12.91 14.16 15.43
C ILE A 25 12.98 13.33 14.15
N GLN A 26 14.11 13.34 13.45
CA GLN A 26 14.32 12.55 12.23
C GLN A 26 14.19 11.04 12.51
N LEU A 27 14.74 10.54 13.60
CA LEU A 27 14.60 9.13 14.01
C LEU A 27 13.15 8.78 14.34
N ILE A 28 12.42 9.64 15.04
CA ILE A 28 10.99 9.42 15.37
C ILE A 28 10.15 9.38 14.09
N ILE A 29 10.39 10.31 13.16
CA ILE A 29 9.70 10.34 11.87
C ILE A 29 9.99 9.05 11.09
N MET A 30 11.26 8.64 11.02
CA MET A 30 11.67 7.40 10.33
C MET A 30 11.01 6.16 10.93
N LEU A 31 10.98 6.04 12.26
CA LEU A 31 10.29 4.94 12.93
C LEU A 31 8.77 4.96 12.68
N THR A 32 8.18 6.15 12.66
CA THR A 32 6.75 6.31 12.35
C THR A 32 6.45 5.86 10.92
N ILE A 33 7.23 6.27 9.93
CA ILE A 33 7.09 5.85 8.53
C ILE A 33 7.26 4.33 8.42
N LEU A 34 8.26 3.76 9.08
CA LEU A 34 8.51 2.32 9.06
C LEU A 34 7.35 1.52 9.68
N SER A 35 6.73 2.06 10.74
CA SER A 35 5.55 1.42 11.37
C SER A 35 4.29 1.48 10.50
N LEU A 36 4.19 2.47 9.60
CA LEU A 36 3.08 2.60 8.65
C LEU A 36 3.26 1.77 7.37
N ALA A 37 4.48 1.26 7.11
CA ALA A 37 4.77 0.51 5.89
C ALA A 37 3.80 -0.67 5.63
N PRO A 38 3.40 -1.51 6.61
CA PRO A 38 2.41 -2.57 6.37
C PRO A 38 1.04 -2.03 5.97
N ALA A 39 0.60 -0.91 6.55
CA ALA A 39 -0.68 -0.29 6.20
C ALA A 39 -0.66 0.28 4.78
N ILE A 40 0.46 0.90 4.38
CA ILE A 40 0.67 1.41 3.03
C ILE A 40 0.62 0.26 2.01
N LEU A 41 1.32 -0.85 2.26
CA LEU A 41 1.28 -2.04 1.41
C LEU A 41 -0.15 -2.56 1.23
N ILE A 42 -0.92 -2.66 2.29
CA ILE A 42 -2.31 -3.14 2.24
C ILE A 42 -3.21 -2.19 1.44
N LEU A 43 -3.05 -0.87 1.64
CA LEU A 43 -3.96 0.13 1.07
C LEU A 43 -3.61 0.52 -0.37
N MET A 44 -2.36 0.38 -0.81
CA MET A 44 -1.90 0.84 -2.13
C MET A 44 -1.61 -0.30 -3.12
N THR A 45 -1.89 -1.54 -2.73
CA THR A 45 -1.68 -2.72 -3.59
C THR A 45 -2.97 -3.52 -3.76
N CYS A 46 -2.93 -4.54 -4.62
CA CYS A 46 -4.05 -5.47 -4.80
C CYS A 46 -4.27 -6.45 -3.63
N PHE A 47 -3.54 -6.31 -2.51
CA PHE A 47 -3.62 -7.21 -1.35
C PHE A 47 -5.04 -7.35 -0.80
N THR A 48 -5.74 -6.23 -0.60
CA THR A 48 -7.11 -6.21 -0.06
C THR A 48 -8.05 -7.02 -0.95
N ARG A 49 -7.98 -6.85 -2.27
CA ARG A 49 -8.79 -7.63 -3.22
C ARG A 49 -8.52 -9.13 -3.07
N ILE A 50 -7.25 -9.52 -3.07
CA ILE A 50 -6.84 -10.92 -3.03
C ILE A 50 -7.29 -11.60 -1.74
N VAL A 51 -7.03 -10.97 -0.57
CA VAL A 51 -7.37 -11.58 0.72
C VAL A 51 -8.86 -11.73 0.92
N VAL A 52 -9.66 -10.76 0.44
CA VAL A 52 -11.12 -10.83 0.51
C VAL A 52 -11.65 -11.93 -0.42
N VAL A 53 -11.18 -12.01 -1.66
CA VAL A 53 -11.57 -13.07 -2.61
C VAL A 53 -11.21 -14.46 -2.07
N LEU A 54 -9.99 -14.63 -1.55
CA LEU A 54 -9.57 -15.91 -0.93
C LEU A 54 -10.44 -16.29 0.27
N SER A 55 -10.90 -15.29 1.04
CA SER A 55 -11.83 -15.52 2.15
C SER A 55 -13.19 -16.02 1.66
N PHE A 56 -13.71 -15.52 0.56
CA PHE A 56 -14.93 -16.02 -0.07
C PHE A 56 -14.75 -17.44 -0.64
N VAL A 57 -13.62 -17.72 -1.28
CA VAL A 57 -13.29 -19.09 -1.76
C VAL A 57 -13.30 -20.07 -0.60
N ARG A 58 -12.66 -19.73 0.53
CA ARG A 58 -12.69 -20.56 1.74
C ARG A 58 -14.11 -20.83 2.23
N MET A 59 -14.96 -19.79 2.30
CA MET A 59 -16.35 -19.94 2.70
C MET A 59 -17.15 -20.83 1.73
N GLY A 60 -16.90 -20.68 0.42
CA GLY A 60 -17.56 -21.48 -0.63
C GLY A 60 -17.22 -22.96 -0.57
N ILE A 61 -16.02 -23.34 -0.13
CA ILE A 61 -15.60 -24.76 0.06
C ILE A 61 -16.23 -25.38 1.32
N ALA A 62 -17.10 -24.65 2.04
CA ALA A 62 -17.78 -25.09 3.27
C ALA A 62 -16.85 -25.53 4.42
N THR A 63 -15.58 -25.16 4.39
CA THR A 63 -14.64 -25.40 5.48
C THR A 63 -14.61 -24.20 6.40
N GLN A 64 -15.23 -24.30 7.58
CA GLN A 64 -15.39 -23.16 8.48
C GLN A 64 -14.08 -22.58 9.02
N GLN A 65 -12.96 -23.37 9.02
CA GLN A 65 -11.68 -22.93 9.59
C GLN A 65 -10.43 -23.36 8.80
N MET A 66 -10.57 -24.10 7.71
CA MET A 66 -9.46 -24.57 6.88
C MET A 66 -9.52 -23.93 5.48
N PRO A 67 -8.44 -23.37 4.95
CA PRO A 67 -7.12 -23.15 5.57
C PRO A 67 -7.14 -22.05 6.65
N PRO A 68 -6.18 -22.06 7.60
CA PRO A 68 -6.03 -21.01 8.63
C PRO A 68 -5.84 -19.63 8.02
N ASN A 69 -6.27 -18.58 8.70
CA ASN A 69 -6.14 -17.19 8.23
C ASN A 69 -4.71 -16.83 7.83
N GLN A 70 -3.72 -17.34 8.57
CA GLN A 70 -2.32 -17.08 8.31
C GLN A 70 -1.85 -17.60 6.95
N VAL A 71 -2.37 -18.76 6.53
CA VAL A 71 -2.10 -19.32 5.20
C VAL A 71 -2.71 -18.45 4.10
N LEU A 72 -3.96 -17.98 4.29
CA LEU A 72 -4.60 -17.08 3.33
C LEU A 72 -3.86 -15.74 3.20
N ILE A 73 -3.43 -15.17 4.33
CA ILE A 73 -2.65 -13.92 4.33
C ILE A 73 -1.31 -14.12 3.62
N SER A 74 -0.60 -15.22 3.92
CA SER A 74 0.68 -15.53 3.27
C SER A 74 0.52 -15.73 1.77
N LEU A 75 -0.52 -16.43 1.34
CA LEU A 75 -0.83 -16.62 -0.07
C LEU A 75 -1.22 -15.29 -0.74
N ALA A 76 -2.02 -14.46 -0.06
CA ALA A 76 -2.39 -13.15 -0.57
C ALA A 76 -1.17 -12.23 -0.73
N LEU A 77 -0.24 -12.25 0.23
CA LEU A 77 1.02 -11.51 0.12
C LEU A 77 1.87 -12.01 -1.05
N PHE A 78 2.04 -13.31 -1.19
CA PHE A 78 2.79 -13.89 -2.30
C PHE A 78 2.20 -13.47 -3.66
N LEU A 79 0.89 -13.60 -3.83
CA LEU A 79 0.20 -13.19 -5.07
C LEU A 79 0.30 -11.68 -5.29
N THR A 80 0.24 -10.87 -4.22
CA THR A 80 0.41 -9.42 -4.30
C THR A 80 1.79 -9.07 -4.84
N PHE A 81 2.85 -9.64 -4.29
CA PHE A 81 4.20 -9.40 -4.79
C PHE A 81 4.38 -9.85 -6.24
N PHE A 82 3.77 -10.97 -6.61
CA PHE A 82 3.82 -11.47 -7.99
C PHE A 82 3.11 -10.52 -8.97
N ILE A 83 1.91 -10.03 -8.62
CA ILE A 83 1.14 -9.10 -9.46
C ILE A 83 1.80 -7.72 -9.51
N MET A 84 2.36 -7.26 -8.39
CA MET A 84 3.02 -5.96 -8.28
C MET A 84 4.46 -5.96 -8.80
N ALA A 85 5.02 -7.12 -9.21
CA ALA A 85 6.39 -7.22 -9.69
C ALA A 85 6.76 -6.21 -10.78
N PRO A 86 5.94 -5.96 -11.82
CA PRO A 86 6.24 -4.93 -12.82
C PRO A 86 6.30 -3.52 -12.23
N VAL A 87 5.42 -3.19 -11.28
CA VAL A 87 5.42 -1.89 -10.60
C VAL A 87 6.70 -1.72 -9.76
N PHE A 88 7.10 -2.76 -9.03
CA PHE A 88 8.34 -2.72 -8.26
C PHE A 88 9.59 -2.65 -9.14
N SER A 89 9.59 -3.33 -10.31
CA SER A 89 10.69 -3.20 -11.29
C SER A 89 10.80 -1.77 -11.77
N GLN A 90 9.69 -1.14 -12.14
CA GLN A 90 9.68 0.23 -12.60
C GLN A 90 10.18 1.21 -11.53
N ILE A 91 9.77 1.05 -10.27
CA ILE A 91 10.29 1.84 -9.14
C ILE A 91 11.81 1.65 -8.99
N ASN A 92 12.29 0.42 -9.14
CA ASN A 92 13.72 0.16 -9.05
C ASN A 92 14.50 0.89 -10.16
N ASP A 93 13.99 0.82 -11.39
CA ASP A 93 14.69 1.33 -12.58
C ASP A 93 14.61 2.86 -12.67
N GLU A 94 13.48 3.46 -12.30
CA GLU A 94 13.23 4.89 -12.46
C GLU A 94 13.60 5.72 -11.19
N ALA A 95 13.58 5.10 -10.01
CA ALA A 95 13.84 5.82 -8.76
C ALA A 95 15.06 5.30 -7.99
N LEU A 96 15.11 3.99 -7.67
CA LEU A 96 16.15 3.49 -6.77
C LEU A 96 17.52 3.43 -7.43
N THR A 97 17.60 2.94 -8.66
CA THR A 97 18.88 2.84 -9.38
C THR A 97 19.50 4.22 -9.61
N PRO A 98 18.81 5.23 -10.18
CA PRO A 98 19.36 6.58 -10.35
C PRO A 98 19.70 7.26 -9.00
N LEU A 99 18.94 7.00 -7.94
CA LEU A 99 19.26 7.52 -6.61
C LEU A 99 20.58 6.94 -6.07
N PHE A 100 20.80 5.63 -6.21
CA PHE A 100 22.04 4.99 -5.76
C PHE A 100 23.25 5.36 -6.61
N GLU A 101 23.03 5.66 -7.90
CA GLU A 101 24.08 6.17 -8.81
C GLU A 101 24.36 7.68 -8.60
N GLY A 102 23.55 8.35 -7.78
CA GLY A 102 23.70 9.78 -7.48
C GLY A 102 23.24 10.69 -8.60
N GLU A 103 22.45 10.20 -9.54
CA GLU A 103 21.93 10.95 -10.68
C GLU A 103 20.74 11.85 -10.31
N ILE A 104 19.95 11.43 -9.31
CA ILE A 104 18.79 12.16 -8.81
C ILE A 104 18.86 12.37 -7.32
N THR A 105 18.15 13.39 -6.82
CA THR A 105 18.01 13.68 -5.39
C THR A 105 17.01 12.76 -4.72
N GLN A 106 17.02 12.69 -3.37
CA GLN A 106 16.03 11.91 -2.62
C GLN A 106 14.58 12.36 -2.89
N GLU A 107 14.38 13.66 -3.10
CA GLU A 107 13.05 14.23 -3.39
C GLU A 107 12.54 13.81 -4.77
N GLU A 108 13.40 13.86 -5.78
CA GLU A 108 13.11 13.38 -7.13
C GLU A 108 12.83 11.88 -7.13
N ALA A 109 13.67 11.08 -6.44
CA ALA A 109 13.47 9.64 -6.32
C ALA A 109 12.13 9.28 -5.66
N PHE A 110 11.67 10.08 -4.69
CA PHE A 110 10.37 9.87 -4.07
C PHE A 110 9.22 10.14 -5.06
N GLN A 111 9.33 11.17 -5.88
CA GLN A 111 8.34 11.50 -6.91
C GLN A 111 8.30 10.43 -8.00
N GLU A 112 9.46 10.00 -8.48
CA GLU A 112 9.57 8.92 -9.48
C GLU A 112 9.03 7.58 -8.94
N ALA A 113 9.32 7.25 -7.68
CA ALA A 113 8.77 6.04 -7.05
C ALA A 113 7.25 6.09 -6.85
N ALA A 114 6.69 7.28 -6.63
CA ALA A 114 5.25 7.44 -6.44
C ALA A 114 4.46 7.28 -7.75
N SER A 115 5.04 7.60 -8.89
CA SER A 115 4.38 7.60 -10.20
C SER A 115 3.85 6.21 -10.60
N PRO A 116 4.63 5.11 -10.60
CA PRO A 116 4.15 3.77 -10.95
C PRO A 116 3.05 3.26 -10.00
N ILE A 117 3.14 3.60 -8.72
CA ILE A 117 2.13 3.22 -7.73
C ILE A 117 0.82 3.99 -8.00
N LYS A 118 0.92 5.27 -8.30
CA LYS A 118 -0.22 6.13 -8.63
C LYS A 118 -0.92 5.65 -9.90
N GLU A 119 -0.16 5.29 -10.92
CA GLU A 119 -0.68 4.72 -12.16
C GLU A 119 -1.41 3.39 -11.90
N PHE A 120 -0.79 2.47 -11.17
CA PHE A 120 -1.42 1.22 -10.78
C PHE A 120 -2.75 1.44 -10.04
N MET A 121 -2.78 2.33 -9.05
CA MET A 121 -4.01 2.64 -8.32
C MET A 121 -5.08 3.25 -9.21
N ALA A 122 -4.71 4.18 -10.10
CA ALA A 122 -5.65 4.83 -11.01
C ALA A 122 -6.30 3.86 -11.98
N GLN A 123 -5.53 2.92 -12.56
CA GLN A 123 -6.03 1.89 -13.46
C GLN A 123 -7.06 0.96 -12.79
N HIS A 124 -6.99 0.80 -11.49
CA HIS A 124 -7.86 -0.07 -10.70
C HIS A 124 -8.95 0.69 -9.92
N THR A 125 -8.97 2.02 -10.01
CA THR A 125 -9.97 2.87 -9.35
C THR A 125 -11.12 3.16 -10.31
N ARG A 126 -12.34 2.99 -9.82
CA ARG A 126 -13.54 3.34 -10.60
C ARG A 126 -13.69 4.87 -10.64
N GLU A 127 -14.02 5.42 -11.81
CA GLU A 127 -14.24 6.85 -11.97
C GLU A 127 -15.26 7.43 -10.97
N LYS A 128 -16.31 6.68 -10.67
CA LYS A 128 -17.34 7.10 -9.70
C LYS A 128 -16.80 7.22 -8.28
N ASP A 129 -15.91 6.31 -7.87
CA ASP A 129 -15.32 6.34 -6.55
C ASP A 129 -14.28 7.47 -6.46
N LEU A 130 -13.50 7.69 -7.50
CA LEU A 130 -12.58 8.82 -7.58
C LEU A 130 -13.33 10.16 -7.54
N ALA A 131 -14.39 10.31 -8.36
CA ALA A 131 -15.19 11.54 -8.40
C ALA A 131 -15.82 11.86 -7.05
N LEU A 132 -16.22 10.84 -6.28
CA LEU A 132 -16.75 11.01 -4.93
C LEU A 132 -15.72 11.69 -4.00
N PHE A 133 -14.48 11.18 -3.96
CA PHE A 133 -13.43 11.72 -3.08
C PHE A 133 -12.90 13.05 -3.57
N MET A 134 -12.81 13.27 -4.89
CA MET A 134 -12.49 14.58 -5.45
C MET A 134 -13.53 15.63 -5.06
N GLY A 135 -14.82 15.27 -5.13
CA GLY A 135 -15.91 16.14 -4.70
C GLY A 135 -15.87 16.49 -3.21
N TYR A 136 -15.57 15.52 -2.34
CA TYR A 136 -15.38 15.78 -0.90
C TYR A 136 -14.17 16.68 -0.61
N ALA A 137 -13.12 16.57 -1.41
CA ALA A 137 -11.94 17.42 -1.28
C ALA A 137 -12.14 18.83 -1.90
N GLY A 138 -13.30 19.09 -2.52
CA GLY A 138 -13.57 20.36 -3.20
C GLY A 138 -12.72 20.60 -4.45
N LEU A 139 -12.22 19.52 -5.05
CA LEU A 139 -11.37 19.56 -6.24
C LEU A 139 -12.20 19.38 -7.50
N GLU A 140 -11.82 20.07 -8.56
CA GLU A 140 -12.42 19.89 -9.88
C GLU A 140 -12.05 18.54 -10.48
N ARG A 141 -12.78 18.15 -11.54
CA ARG A 141 -12.48 16.91 -12.26
C ARG A 141 -11.08 17.00 -12.87
N PRO A 142 -10.19 16.04 -12.60
CA PRO A 142 -8.82 16.07 -13.10
C PRO A 142 -8.81 15.90 -14.63
N GLU A 143 -7.96 16.66 -15.29
CA GLU A 143 -7.71 16.51 -16.73
C GLU A 143 -6.69 15.40 -17.02
N SER A 144 -5.76 15.20 -16.09
CA SER A 144 -4.71 14.20 -16.18
C SER A 144 -4.57 13.41 -14.89
N LEU A 145 -3.84 12.29 -14.93
CA LEU A 145 -3.52 11.50 -13.74
C LEU A 145 -2.66 12.31 -12.75
N ASP A 146 -1.80 13.19 -13.25
CA ASP A 146 -0.92 14.00 -12.41
C ASP A 146 -1.69 14.96 -11.50
N ASP A 147 -2.85 15.43 -11.96
CA ASP A 147 -3.73 16.33 -11.20
C ASP A 147 -4.48 15.62 -10.07
N VAL A 148 -4.49 14.29 -10.05
CA VAL A 148 -5.16 13.51 -9.00
C VAL A 148 -4.29 13.45 -7.75
N PRO A 149 -4.69 14.07 -6.61
CA PRO A 149 -3.93 13.97 -5.39
C PRO A 149 -4.05 12.57 -4.77
N LEU A 150 -2.95 12.06 -4.20
CA LEU A 150 -2.94 10.76 -3.53
C LEU A 150 -3.95 10.68 -2.38
N THR A 151 -4.23 11.80 -1.72
CA THR A 151 -5.22 11.90 -0.64
C THR A 151 -6.64 11.56 -1.08
N ALA A 152 -6.99 11.77 -2.34
CA ALA A 152 -8.26 11.37 -2.93
C ALA A 152 -8.16 9.97 -3.60
N LEU A 153 -7.02 9.67 -4.24
CA LEU A 153 -6.83 8.43 -4.96
C LEU A 153 -6.76 7.21 -4.03
N ILE A 154 -6.02 7.28 -2.93
CA ILE A 154 -5.85 6.15 -2.00
C ILE A 154 -7.21 5.63 -1.47
N PRO A 155 -8.08 6.47 -0.87
CA PRO A 155 -9.36 5.99 -0.39
C PRO A 155 -10.30 5.55 -1.53
N ALA A 156 -10.27 6.22 -2.68
CA ALA A 156 -11.04 5.82 -3.85
C ALA A 156 -10.64 4.44 -4.36
N PHE A 157 -9.32 4.19 -4.46
CA PHE A 157 -8.75 2.89 -4.82
C PHE A 157 -9.16 1.80 -3.81
N ALA A 158 -8.97 2.03 -2.51
CA ALA A 158 -9.30 1.06 -1.47
C ALA A 158 -10.78 0.63 -1.53
N ILE A 159 -11.70 1.59 -1.74
CA ILE A 159 -13.14 1.29 -1.89
C ILE A 159 -13.41 0.55 -3.20
N SER A 160 -12.77 0.93 -4.31
CA SER A 160 -12.91 0.26 -5.60
C SER A 160 -12.42 -1.19 -5.54
N GLU A 161 -11.29 -1.43 -4.88
CA GLU A 161 -10.74 -2.77 -4.65
C GLU A 161 -11.68 -3.63 -3.81
N LEU A 162 -12.20 -3.06 -2.73
CA LEU A 162 -13.15 -3.76 -1.84
C LEU A 162 -14.45 -4.12 -2.58
N LYS A 163 -15.04 -3.18 -3.32
CA LYS A 163 -16.23 -3.43 -4.14
C LYS A 163 -15.98 -4.52 -5.18
N THR A 164 -14.85 -4.49 -5.85
CA THR A 164 -14.46 -5.50 -6.86
C THR A 164 -14.26 -6.87 -6.21
N ALA A 165 -13.61 -6.92 -5.04
CA ALA A 165 -13.42 -8.15 -4.29
C ALA A 165 -14.75 -8.77 -3.85
N PHE A 166 -15.70 -7.97 -3.37
CA PHE A 166 -17.05 -8.44 -3.03
C PHE A 166 -17.83 -8.93 -4.24
N GLN A 167 -17.73 -8.27 -5.38
CA GLN A 167 -18.38 -8.72 -6.61
C GLN A 167 -17.85 -10.07 -7.08
N ILE A 168 -16.51 -10.23 -7.12
CA ILE A 168 -15.86 -11.50 -7.47
C ILE A 168 -16.22 -12.57 -6.44
N GLY A 169 -16.13 -12.24 -5.15
CA GLY A 169 -16.47 -13.15 -4.06
C GLY A 169 -17.92 -13.66 -4.14
N PHE A 170 -18.86 -12.76 -4.42
CA PHE A 170 -20.26 -13.12 -4.59
C PHE A 170 -20.48 -14.05 -5.79
N LEU A 171 -19.83 -13.77 -6.93
CA LEU A 171 -19.91 -14.61 -8.12
C LEU A 171 -19.34 -16.01 -7.89
N ILE A 172 -18.27 -16.12 -7.11
CA ILE A 172 -17.68 -17.42 -6.74
C ILE A 172 -18.61 -18.17 -5.77
N PHE A 173 -19.20 -17.44 -4.82
CA PHE A 173 -20.02 -18.03 -3.76
C PHE A 173 -21.40 -18.48 -4.25
N CYS A 174 -22.02 -17.75 -5.17
CA CYS A 174 -23.38 -17.99 -5.68
C CYS A 174 -23.61 -19.42 -6.20
N PRO A 175 -22.72 -20.04 -7.00
CA PRO A 175 -22.91 -21.41 -7.50
C PRO A 175 -22.96 -22.47 -6.41
N PHE A 176 -22.29 -22.26 -5.26
CA PHE A 176 -22.26 -23.21 -4.14
C PHE A 176 -23.58 -23.25 -3.35
N PHE A 177 -24.45 -22.24 -3.50
CA PHE A 177 -25.76 -22.17 -2.83
C PHE A 177 -26.93 -22.51 -3.76
N SER A 178 -26.69 -22.75 -5.05
CA SER A 178 -27.70 -23.08 -6.04
C SER A 178 -28.01 -24.59 -6.14
N HIS A 179 -27.50 -25.36 -5.23
CA HIS A 179 -27.82 -26.78 -5.02
C HIS A 179 -28.46 -26.94 -3.63
#